data_a67a7171edd5b6997e403285763f5fcc
#
_entry.id   a67a7171edd5b6997e403285763f5fcc
#
_cell.length_a   1.000
_cell.length_b   1.000
_cell.length_c   1.000
_cell.angle_alpha   90.00
_cell.angle_beta   90.00
_cell.angle_gamma   90.00
#
_symmetry.space_group_name_H-M   'P 1'
#
loop_
_entity.id
_entity.type
_entity.pdbx_description
1 polymer ?
#
loop_
_entity_poly.entity_id
_entity_poly.type
_entity_poly.pdbx_seq_one_letter_code
_entity_poly.pdbx_strand_id
1 'polypeptide(L)'
;MGIVKISEQMHENLRVASGALSRSINSQAEHWMRIGMLSELYPELRHADICQLLIRIEQAEGFAIASLSQGLPQAAAQQEAA
;
A
#
# COMPACT_ATOMS: atom_id res chain seq x y z
N MET A 1 -19.38 4.70 0.51
CA MET A 1 -18.33 4.23 -0.38
C MET A 1 -18.12 5.21 -1.53
N GLY A 2 -16.91 5.56 -1.82
CA GLY A 2 -16.61 6.51 -2.86
C GLY A 2 -16.42 5.88 -4.21
N ILE A 3 -16.46 6.69 -5.24
CA ILE A 3 -16.19 6.28 -6.60
C ILE A 3 -15.00 7.04 -7.11
N VAL A 4 -14.03 6.31 -7.68
CA VAL A 4 -12.86 6.92 -8.29
C VAL A 4 -12.89 6.61 -9.77
N LYS A 5 -12.84 7.66 -10.58
CA LYS A 5 -12.83 7.47 -12.03
C LYS A 5 -11.41 7.41 -12.52
N ILE A 6 -11.13 6.45 -13.39
CA ILE A 6 -9.81 6.29 -13.97
C ILE A 6 -9.95 6.25 -15.48
N SER A 7 -8.82 6.47 -16.16
CA SER A 7 -8.81 6.42 -17.62
C SER A 7 -8.94 4.99 -18.10
N GLU A 8 -9.34 4.85 -19.37
CA GLU A 8 -9.41 3.53 -19.97
C GLU A 8 -8.04 2.86 -19.99
N GLN A 9 -7.00 3.65 -20.25
CA GLN A 9 -5.64 3.11 -20.26
C GLN A 9 -5.28 2.55 -18.89
N MET A 10 -5.59 3.28 -17.83
CA MET A 10 -5.29 2.80 -16.49
C MET A 10 -6.12 1.56 -16.14
N HIS A 11 -7.37 1.54 -16.57
CA HIS A 11 -8.22 0.37 -16.35
C HIS A 11 -7.63 -0.86 -17.02
N GLU A 12 -7.14 -0.69 -18.25
CA GLU A 12 -6.54 -1.81 -18.97
C GLU A 12 -5.26 -2.27 -18.27
N ASN A 13 -4.45 -1.32 -17.78
CA ASN A 13 -3.25 -1.67 -17.04
C ASN A 13 -3.59 -2.47 -15.79
N LEU A 14 -4.65 -2.06 -15.10
CA LEU A 14 -5.11 -2.79 -13.93
C LEU A 14 -5.56 -4.20 -14.29
N ARG A 15 -6.27 -4.33 -15.41
CA ARG A 15 -6.76 -5.64 -15.83
C ARG A 15 -5.61 -6.59 -16.09
N VAL A 16 -4.60 -6.11 -16.79
CA VAL A 16 -3.44 -6.95 -17.11
C VAL A 16 -2.67 -7.32 -15.85
N ALA A 17 -2.41 -6.33 -15.00
CA ALA A 17 -1.63 -6.58 -13.78
C ALA A 17 -2.38 -7.50 -12.83
N SER A 18 -3.69 -7.31 -12.70
CA SER A 18 -4.46 -8.13 -11.76
C SER A 18 -4.46 -9.59 -12.22
N GLY A 19 -4.55 -9.82 -13.54
CA GLY A 19 -4.47 -11.17 -14.06
C GLY A 19 -3.12 -11.81 -13.81
N ALA A 20 -2.06 -11.06 -14.06
CA ALA A 20 -0.72 -11.58 -13.89
C ALA A 20 -0.38 -11.86 -12.43
N LEU A 21 -0.91 -11.07 -11.51
CA LEU A 21 -0.58 -11.19 -10.10
C LEU A 21 -1.65 -11.94 -9.29
N SER A 22 -2.64 -12.51 -9.97
CA SER A 22 -3.70 -13.30 -9.33
C SER A 22 -4.50 -12.47 -8.32
N ARG A 23 -4.85 -11.25 -8.71
CA ARG A 23 -5.64 -10.36 -7.89
C ARG A 23 -6.87 -9.92 -8.65
N SER A 24 -7.89 -9.43 -7.93
CA SER A 24 -9.00 -8.78 -8.58
C SER A 24 -8.58 -7.40 -9.03
N ILE A 25 -9.34 -6.82 -9.98
CA ILE A 25 -9.04 -5.48 -10.45
C ILE A 25 -9.14 -4.48 -9.30
N ASN A 26 -10.17 -4.63 -8.47
CA ASN A 26 -10.34 -3.73 -7.33
C ASN A 26 -9.19 -3.86 -6.32
N SER A 27 -8.77 -5.07 -6.05
CA SER A 27 -7.63 -5.28 -5.13
C SER A 27 -6.35 -4.68 -5.69
N GLN A 28 -6.14 -4.84 -6.99
CA GLN A 28 -4.96 -4.29 -7.62
C GLN A 28 -4.97 -2.77 -7.58
N ALA A 29 -6.13 -2.17 -7.83
CA ALA A 29 -6.27 -0.73 -7.79
C ALA A 29 -6.01 -0.21 -6.38
N GLU A 30 -6.59 -0.85 -5.38
CA GLU A 30 -6.35 -0.45 -4.00
C GLU A 30 -4.89 -0.56 -3.61
N HIS A 31 -4.26 -1.64 -4.05
CA HIS A 31 -2.85 -1.85 -3.75
C HIS A 31 -1.99 -0.73 -4.32
N TRP A 32 -2.21 -0.40 -5.60
CA TRP A 32 -1.44 0.67 -6.22
C TRP A 32 -1.70 2.02 -5.59
N MET A 33 -2.95 2.26 -5.18
CA MET A 33 -3.27 3.51 -4.51
C MET A 33 -2.59 3.60 -3.15
N ARG A 34 -2.53 2.51 -2.42
CA ARG A 34 -1.84 2.51 -1.14
C ARG A 34 -0.35 2.78 -1.31
N ILE A 35 0.26 2.12 -2.28
CA ILE A 35 1.68 2.32 -2.53
C ILE A 35 1.95 3.76 -2.94
N GLY A 36 1.13 4.31 -3.85
CA GLY A 36 1.30 5.68 -4.27
C GLY A 36 1.12 6.66 -3.12
N MET A 37 0.11 6.42 -2.30
CA MET A 37 -0.13 7.26 -1.15
C MET A 37 1.06 7.25 -0.20
N LEU A 38 1.54 6.07 0.12
CA LEU A 38 2.67 5.96 1.05
C LEU A 38 3.95 6.54 0.47
N SER A 39 4.15 6.39 -0.83
CA SER A 39 5.31 6.99 -1.48
C SER A 39 5.30 8.51 -1.37
N GLU A 40 4.12 9.10 -1.50
CA GLU A 40 4.02 10.56 -1.46
C GLU A 40 4.07 11.08 -0.03
N LEU A 41 3.47 10.36 0.91
CA LEU A 41 3.48 10.80 2.29
C LEU A 41 4.82 10.59 2.96
N TYR A 42 5.55 9.57 2.54
CA TYR A 42 6.86 9.21 3.13
C TYR A 42 7.86 8.98 2.02
N PRO A 43 8.31 10.06 1.37
CA PRO A 43 9.14 9.92 0.16
C PRO A 43 10.49 9.24 0.38
N GLU A 44 10.94 9.15 1.61
CA GLU A 44 12.20 8.47 1.88
C GLU A 44 12.08 6.95 1.91
N LEU A 45 10.86 6.42 1.91
CA LEU A 45 10.67 4.97 1.90
C LEU A 45 10.83 4.42 0.49
N ARG A 46 11.52 3.31 0.39
CA ARG A 46 11.64 2.58 -0.87
C ARG A 46 10.47 1.62 -0.98
N HIS A 47 10.28 1.09 -2.17
CA HIS A 47 9.18 0.16 -2.42
C HIS A 47 9.22 -1.03 -1.45
N ALA A 48 10.41 -1.56 -1.19
CA ALA A 48 10.53 -2.69 -0.26
C ALA A 48 10.08 -2.29 1.15
N ASP A 49 10.40 -1.08 1.57
CA ASP A 49 9.98 -0.61 2.88
C ASP A 49 8.46 -0.49 2.95
N ILE A 50 7.86 0.00 1.88
CA ILE A 50 6.41 0.15 1.84
C ILE A 50 5.72 -1.21 1.90
N CYS A 51 6.24 -2.20 1.19
CA CYS A 51 5.67 -3.54 1.24
C CYS A 51 5.73 -4.13 2.63
N GLN A 52 6.85 -3.93 3.33
CA GLN A 52 6.98 -4.40 4.69
C GLN A 52 6.00 -3.71 5.62
N LEU A 53 5.83 -2.41 5.42
CA LEU A 53 4.89 -1.65 6.21
C LEU A 53 3.46 -2.15 6.01
N LEU A 54 3.09 -2.43 4.77
CA LEU A 54 1.75 -2.93 4.47
C LEU A 54 1.49 -4.27 5.14
N ILE A 55 2.50 -5.13 5.18
CA ILE A 55 2.35 -6.42 5.85
C ILE A 55 2.11 -6.21 7.34
N ARG A 56 2.82 -5.28 7.96
CA ARG A 56 2.61 -4.97 9.37
C ARG A 56 1.23 -4.45 9.65
N ILE A 57 0.75 -3.56 8.78
CA ILE A 57 -0.56 -2.96 8.96
C ILE A 57 -1.64 -4.04 8.87
N GLU A 58 -1.47 -4.97 7.95
CA GLU A 58 -2.41 -6.06 7.81
C GLU A 58 -2.43 -6.92 9.06
N GLN A 59 -1.27 -7.18 9.61
CA GLN A 59 -1.17 -7.96 10.84
C GLN A 59 -1.80 -7.24 12.03
N ALA A 60 -1.82 -5.91 11.98
CA ALA A 60 -2.43 -5.11 13.03
C ALA A 60 -3.92 -4.87 12.79
N GLU A 61 -4.51 -5.54 11.81
CA GLU A 61 -5.94 -5.53 11.55
C GLU A 61 -6.49 -4.21 11.07
N GLY A 62 -5.74 -3.47 10.32
CA GLY A 62 -6.35 -2.29 9.77
C GLY A 62 -5.38 -1.37 9.12
N PHE A 63 -5.90 -0.58 8.19
CA PHE A 63 -5.12 0.43 7.50
C PHE A 63 -5.68 1.79 7.82
N ALA A 64 -5.00 2.52 8.68
CA ALA A 64 -5.34 3.89 9.03
C ALA A 64 -4.05 4.71 9.07
N ILE A 65 -4.16 5.97 8.67
CA ILE A 65 -2.98 6.82 8.67
C ILE A 65 -2.42 6.98 10.06
N ALA A 66 -3.28 6.99 11.07
CA ALA A 66 -2.83 7.07 12.46
C ALA A 66 -1.96 5.86 12.81
N SER A 67 -2.28 4.70 12.27
CA SER A 67 -1.47 3.51 12.49
C SER A 67 -0.12 3.64 11.80
N LEU A 68 -0.08 4.33 10.67
CA LEU A 68 1.16 4.50 9.93
C LEU A 68 2.20 5.27 10.75
N SER A 69 1.78 6.28 11.48
CA SER A 69 2.73 7.08 12.24
C SER A 69 3.40 6.26 13.32
N GLN A 70 2.74 5.22 13.82
CA GLN A 70 3.33 4.32 14.79
C GLN A 70 4.11 3.20 14.13
N GLY A 71 3.78 2.88 12.89
CA GLY A 71 4.42 1.80 12.17
C GLY A 71 5.55 2.21 11.28
N LEU A 72 6.04 3.42 11.41
CA LEU A 72 7.15 3.89 10.59
C LEU A 72 8.40 3.08 10.86
N PRO A 73 9.35 3.06 9.92
CA PRO A 73 10.56 2.25 10.07
C PRO A 73 11.28 2.48 11.39
N GLN A 74 11.22 3.69 11.90
CA GLN A 74 11.85 4.01 13.15
C GLN A 74 11.25 3.20 14.30
N ALA A 75 9.93 3.15 14.35
CA ALA A 75 9.27 2.36 15.37
C ALA A 75 9.55 0.88 15.18
N ALA A 76 9.61 0.44 13.93
CA ALA A 76 9.92 -0.95 13.64
C ALA A 76 11.31 -1.31 14.13
N ALA A 77 12.27 -0.43 13.91
CA ALA A 77 13.63 -0.66 14.36
C ALA A 77 13.69 -0.77 15.87
N GLN A 78 12.93 0.05 16.57
CA GLN A 78 12.89 -0.01 18.02
C GLN A 78 12.33 -1.34 18.50
N GLN A 79 11.29 -1.82 17.83
CA GLN A 79 10.72 -3.10 18.20
C GLN A 79 11.71 -4.23 18.01
N GLU A 80 12.46 -4.17 16.95
CA GLU A 80 13.45 -5.19 16.69
C GLU A 80 14.57 -5.16 17.73
N ALA A 81 14.91 -3.99 18.18
CA ALA A 81 15.93 -3.85 19.19
C ALA A 81 15.48 -4.43 20.53
N ALA A 82 14.18 -4.42 20.75
CA ALA A 82 13.66 -4.98 21.97
C ALA A 82 13.57 -6.49 21.89
#